data_6ef408c6216ede8fdd3c073a855e72d9
#
_entry.id   6ef408c6216ede8fdd3c073a855e72d9
#
_cell.length_a   1.000
_cell.length_b   1.000
_cell.length_c   1.000
_cell.angle_alpha   90.00
_cell.angle_beta   90.00
_cell.angle_gamma   90.00
#
_symmetry.space_group_name_H-M   'P 1'
#
loop_
_entity.id
_entity.type
_entity.pdbx_description
1 polymer ?
#
loop_
_entity_poly.entity_id
_entity_poly.type
_entity_poly.pdbx_seq_one_letter_code
_entity_poly.pdbx_strand_id
1 'polypeptide(L)'
;MKKVTGIGGIFFKCANVDATKDWYQKHLGINHDEYGHTFWNRDVENPDDKTSQQWSPFKKDTDYFEPSKQEFMINYRVENLDALLENLKADGVQLIGEPQNFDYGKFAWIIDQDGRKVELWEPKNESLFEK
;
A
#
# COMPACT_ATOMS: atom_id res chain seq x y z
N MET A 1 -16.26 4.66 -14.05
CA MET A 1 -15.37 4.97 -12.91
C MET A 1 -14.11 4.08 -12.98
N LYS A 2 -12.96 4.68 -12.95
CA LYS A 2 -11.73 3.93 -12.78
C LYS A 2 -11.70 3.39 -11.35
N LYS A 3 -11.33 2.14 -11.19
CA LYS A 3 -11.21 1.52 -9.87
C LYS A 3 -9.77 1.64 -9.37
N VAL A 4 -8.91 0.69 -9.73
CA VAL A 4 -7.49 0.75 -9.39
C VAL A 4 -6.75 1.56 -10.46
N THR A 5 -5.91 2.50 -10.01
CA THR A 5 -5.13 3.35 -10.91
C THR A 5 -3.63 3.01 -10.91
N GLY A 6 -3.19 2.18 -10.01
CA GLY A 6 -1.80 1.76 -9.95
C GLY A 6 -1.45 1.02 -8.67
N ILE A 7 -0.19 0.62 -8.56
CA ILE A 7 0.36 0.04 -7.34
C ILE A 7 0.74 1.20 -6.42
N GLY A 8 0.27 1.16 -5.18
CA GLY A 8 0.60 2.18 -4.17
C GLY A 8 1.70 1.75 -3.23
N GLY A 9 1.96 0.45 -3.10
CA GLY A 9 3.02 -0.03 -2.25
C GLY A 9 3.14 -1.54 -2.23
N ILE A 10 4.33 -1.99 -1.84
CA ILE A 10 4.65 -3.40 -1.64
C ILE A 10 5.14 -3.54 -0.21
N PHE A 11 4.46 -4.37 0.58
CA PHE A 11 4.80 -4.63 1.98
C PHE A 11 5.12 -6.11 2.12
N PHE A 12 6.19 -6.43 2.83
CA PHE A 12 6.62 -7.81 2.95
C PHE A 12 7.25 -8.09 4.31
N LYS A 13 7.10 -9.33 4.76
CA LYS A 13 7.65 -9.77 6.05
C LYS A 13 9.11 -10.16 5.89
N CYS A 14 9.89 -9.91 6.92
CA CYS A 14 11.29 -10.34 6.98
C CYS A 14 11.69 -10.66 8.41
N ALA A 15 12.75 -11.43 8.55
CA ALA A 15 13.21 -11.88 9.88
C ALA A 15 13.75 -10.71 10.72
N ASN A 16 14.43 -9.76 10.08
CA ASN A 16 15.04 -8.61 10.76
C ASN A 16 14.90 -7.39 9.85
N VAL A 17 14.03 -6.46 10.24
CA VAL A 17 13.71 -5.29 9.43
C VAL A 17 14.94 -4.42 9.15
N ASP A 18 15.73 -4.12 10.19
CA ASP A 18 16.92 -3.26 10.02
C ASP A 18 17.97 -3.91 9.14
N ALA A 19 18.22 -5.20 9.33
CA ALA A 19 19.17 -5.94 8.49
C ALA A 19 18.69 -5.99 7.03
N THR A 20 17.41 -6.15 6.81
CA THR A 20 16.82 -6.16 5.46
C THR A 20 16.98 -4.79 4.80
N LYS A 21 16.64 -3.72 5.50
CA LYS A 21 16.81 -2.35 4.98
C LYS A 21 18.27 -2.08 4.60
N ASP A 22 19.20 -2.46 5.48
CA ASP A 22 20.63 -2.24 5.25
C ASP A 22 21.14 -3.02 4.04
N TRP A 23 20.69 -4.27 3.89
CA TRP A 23 21.07 -5.10 2.76
C TRP A 23 20.62 -4.47 1.43
N TYR A 24 19.36 -4.04 1.36
CA TYR A 24 18.80 -3.42 0.15
C TYR A 24 19.48 -2.08 -0.16
N GLN A 25 19.82 -1.31 0.86
CA GLN A 25 20.53 -0.05 0.65
C GLN A 25 21.94 -0.30 0.11
N LYS A 26 22.66 -1.23 0.71
CA LYS A 26 24.04 -1.55 0.32
C LYS A 26 24.13 -2.12 -1.08
N HIS A 27 23.26 -3.05 -1.42
CA HIS A 27 23.37 -3.83 -2.65
C HIS A 27 22.50 -3.31 -3.79
N LEU A 28 21.39 -2.66 -3.52
CA LEU A 28 20.46 -2.20 -4.53
C LEU A 28 20.20 -0.69 -4.51
N GLY A 29 20.84 0.02 -3.60
CA GLY A 29 20.73 1.47 -3.54
C GLY A 29 19.37 1.98 -3.08
N ILE A 30 18.56 1.15 -2.43
CA ILE A 30 17.28 1.57 -1.89
C ILE A 30 17.52 2.19 -0.51
N ASN A 31 17.55 3.52 -0.45
CA ASN A 31 17.69 4.24 0.81
C ASN A 31 16.41 4.09 1.63
N HIS A 32 16.53 4.10 2.95
CA HIS A 32 15.37 3.88 3.80
C HIS A 32 15.25 4.92 4.90
N ASP A 33 14.04 5.08 5.38
CA ASP A 33 13.71 5.78 6.61
C ASP A 33 13.01 4.80 7.56
N GLU A 34 12.34 5.30 8.60
CA GLU A 34 11.66 4.44 9.58
C GLU A 34 10.51 3.63 8.97
N TYR A 35 9.93 4.10 7.85
CA TYR A 35 8.80 3.43 7.20
C TYR A 35 9.21 2.55 6.02
N GLY A 36 10.42 2.71 5.51
CA GLY A 36 10.89 2.02 4.31
C GLY A 36 11.42 3.01 3.29
N HIS A 37 10.95 2.91 2.05
CA HIS A 37 11.38 3.81 0.97
C HIS A 37 10.17 4.23 0.14
N THR A 38 10.22 5.46 -0.38
CA THR A 38 9.20 5.97 -1.30
C THR A 38 9.81 6.10 -2.68
N PHE A 39 9.23 5.38 -3.65
CA PHE A 39 9.55 5.57 -5.07
C PHE A 39 8.59 6.62 -5.64
N TRP A 40 9.10 7.51 -6.46
CA TRP A 40 8.29 8.55 -7.09
C TRP A 40 8.22 8.32 -8.59
N ASN A 41 7.02 8.51 -9.14
CA ASN A 41 6.76 8.40 -10.57
C ASN A 41 5.86 9.56 -10.99
N ARG A 42 5.63 9.68 -12.29
CA ARG A 42 4.66 10.62 -12.82
C ARG A 42 3.44 9.88 -13.31
N ASP A 43 2.27 10.50 -13.12
CA ASP A 43 1.02 9.96 -13.65
C ASP A 43 1.07 10.05 -15.18
N VAL A 44 0.78 8.94 -15.84
CA VAL A 44 0.80 8.88 -17.31
C VAL A 44 -0.25 9.79 -17.94
N GLU A 45 -1.42 9.89 -17.31
CA GLU A 45 -2.52 10.71 -17.81
C GLU A 45 -2.36 12.19 -17.44
N ASN A 46 -1.69 12.46 -16.32
CA ASN A 46 -1.44 13.81 -15.81
C ASN A 46 0.02 13.94 -15.42
N PRO A 47 0.95 14.10 -16.42
CA PRO A 47 2.39 14.01 -16.14
C PRO A 47 2.97 15.05 -15.17
N ASP A 48 2.24 16.12 -14.90
CA ASP A 48 2.66 17.11 -13.90
C ASP A 48 2.42 16.61 -12.47
N ASP A 49 1.58 15.58 -12.29
CA ASP A 49 1.30 15.02 -10.99
C ASP A 49 2.29 13.90 -10.66
N LYS A 50 2.84 13.95 -9.46
CA LYS A 50 3.70 12.90 -8.95
C LYS A 50 2.87 11.87 -8.22
N THR A 51 3.25 10.61 -8.37
CA THR A 51 2.64 9.49 -7.63
C THR A 51 3.73 8.75 -6.87
N SER A 52 3.39 8.27 -5.69
CA SER A 52 4.33 7.57 -4.82
C SER A 52 3.98 6.09 -4.73
N GLN A 53 5.02 5.26 -4.55
CA GLN A 53 4.87 3.86 -4.20
C GLN A 53 5.72 3.59 -2.97
N GLN A 54 5.14 2.97 -1.96
CA GLN A 54 5.83 2.64 -0.72
C GLN A 54 6.45 1.26 -0.79
N TRP A 55 7.69 1.14 -0.38
CA TRP A 55 8.38 -0.14 -0.22
C TRP A 55 8.68 -0.29 1.27
N SER A 56 8.09 -1.30 1.91
CA SER A 56 8.17 -1.39 3.37
C SER A 56 8.36 -2.83 3.84
N PRO A 57 9.53 -3.16 4.42
CA PRO A 57 9.68 -4.41 5.12
C PRO A 57 9.01 -4.35 6.49
N PHE A 58 8.33 -5.42 6.85
CA PHE A 58 7.61 -5.58 8.11
C PHE A 58 8.21 -6.72 8.92
N LYS A 59 8.03 -6.67 10.23
CA LYS A 59 8.44 -7.77 11.11
C LYS A 59 7.71 -9.06 10.73
N LYS A 60 8.39 -10.19 10.84
CA LYS A 60 7.83 -11.50 10.51
C LYS A 60 6.56 -11.81 11.29
N ASP A 61 6.45 -11.34 12.52
CA ASP A 61 5.32 -11.59 13.40
C ASP A 61 4.27 -10.49 13.38
N THR A 62 4.32 -9.58 12.39
CA THR A 62 3.32 -8.52 12.28
C THR A 62 1.92 -9.11 12.10
N ASP A 63 0.93 -8.49 12.73
CA ASP A 63 -0.47 -8.84 12.52
C ASP A 63 -1.14 -8.01 11.42
N TYR A 64 -0.40 -7.08 10.82
CA TYR A 64 -0.96 -6.13 9.85
C TYR A 64 -1.53 -6.82 8.62
N PHE A 65 -0.98 -7.98 8.25
CA PHE A 65 -1.46 -8.72 7.07
C PHE A 65 -2.58 -9.72 7.40
N GLU A 66 -2.91 -9.88 8.68
CA GLU A 66 -3.98 -10.81 9.08
C GLU A 66 -5.33 -10.38 8.49
N PRO A 67 -6.20 -11.31 8.10
CA PRO A 67 -6.09 -12.77 8.31
C PRO A 67 -5.34 -13.51 7.20
N SER A 68 -4.67 -12.82 6.29
CA SER A 68 -3.86 -13.45 5.24
C SER A 68 -2.68 -14.22 5.87
N LYS A 69 -2.33 -15.35 5.27
CA LYS A 69 -1.16 -16.15 5.63
C LYS A 69 0.04 -15.87 4.72
N GLN A 70 -0.11 -14.96 3.76
CA GLN A 70 0.96 -14.62 2.83
C GLN A 70 2.01 -13.73 3.52
N GLU A 71 3.22 -13.76 3.01
CA GLU A 71 4.34 -12.99 3.56
C GLU A 71 4.40 -11.57 2.99
N PHE A 72 3.49 -11.22 2.09
CA PHE A 72 3.44 -9.88 1.51
C PHE A 72 2.00 -9.39 1.39
N MET A 73 1.87 -8.09 1.28
CA MET A 73 0.59 -7.43 1.01
C MET A 73 0.84 -6.32 0.00
N ILE A 74 -0.04 -6.20 -0.97
CA ILE A 74 0.04 -5.15 -1.99
C ILE A 74 -1.00 -4.09 -1.69
N ASN A 75 -0.57 -2.83 -1.78
CA ASN A 75 -1.43 -1.66 -1.70
C ASN A 75 -1.73 -1.21 -3.13
N TYR A 76 -2.99 -0.99 -3.44
CA TYR A 76 -3.43 -0.47 -4.73
C TYR A 76 -3.97 0.94 -4.57
N ARG A 77 -3.54 1.84 -5.46
CA ARG A 77 -4.06 3.20 -5.53
C ARG A 77 -5.43 3.17 -6.18
N VAL A 78 -6.38 3.92 -5.63
CA VAL A 78 -7.72 4.02 -6.19
C VAL A 78 -8.12 5.49 -6.33
N GLU A 79 -9.03 5.76 -7.27
CA GLU A 79 -9.47 7.12 -7.55
C GLU A 79 -10.55 7.60 -6.56
N ASN A 80 -11.49 6.72 -6.21
CA ASN A 80 -12.60 7.04 -5.31
C ASN A 80 -12.90 5.82 -4.44
N LEU A 81 -12.34 5.81 -3.25
CA LEU A 81 -12.43 4.66 -2.36
C LEU A 81 -13.87 4.43 -1.88
N ASP A 82 -14.57 5.49 -1.51
CA ASP A 82 -15.94 5.35 -0.99
C ASP A 82 -16.85 4.68 -2.03
N ALA A 83 -16.79 5.13 -3.28
CA ALA A 83 -17.58 4.55 -4.36
C ALA A 83 -17.17 3.10 -4.64
N LEU A 84 -15.87 2.83 -4.64
CA LEU A 84 -15.37 1.47 -4.85
C LEU A 84 -15.86 0.53 -3.75
N LEU A 85 -15.81 0.95 -2.49
CA LEU A 85 -16.28 0.12 -1.37
C LEU A 85 -17.76 -0.21 -1.48
N GLU A 86 -18.59 0.73 -1.95
CA GLU A 86 -20.00 0.44 -2.17
C GLU A 86 -20.18 -0.67 -3.22
N ASN A 87 -19.44 -0.58 -4.33
CA ASN A 87 -19.46 -1.61 -5.37
C ASN A 87 -18.99 -2.96 -4.84
N LEU A 88 -17.90 -2.97 -4.07
CA LEU A 88 -17.34 -4.21 -3.51
C LEU A 88 -18.31 -4.87 -2.53
N LYS A 89 -18.98 -4.09 -1.70
CA LYS A 89 -20.00 -4.61 -0.78
C LYS A 89 -21.17 -5.22 -1.55
N ALA A 90 -21.62 -4.55 -2.60
CA ALA A 90 -22.70 -5.06 -3.45
C ALA A 90 -22.31 -6.37 -4.13
N ASP A 91 -21.04 -6.55 -4.46
CA ASP A 91 -20.50 -7.77 -5.08
C ASP A 91 -20.21 -8.87 -4.07
N GLY A 92 -20.40 -8.62 -2.77
CA GLY A 92 -20.16 -9.61 -1.73
C GLY A 92 -18.70 -9.78 -1.33
N VAL A 93 -17.86 -8.81 -1.66
CA VAL A 93 -16.44 -8.84 -1.28
C VAL A 93 -16.31 -8.57 0.22
N GLN A 94 -15.49 -9.39 0.90
CA GLN A 94 -15.25 -9.23 2.33
C GLN A 94 -14.32 -8.06 2.63
N LEU A 95 -14.81 -7.13 3.46
CA LEU A 95 -13.98 -6.06 4.01
C LEU A 95 -13.41 -6.51 5.37
N ILE A 96 -12.19 -6.06 5.65
CA ILE A 96 -11.52 -6.32 6.93
C ILE A 96 -11.44 -5.01 7.71
N GLY A 97 -12.14 -4.95 8.85
CA GLY A 97 -12.17 -3.76 9.69
C GLY A 97 -12.88 -2.58 9.03
N GLU A 98 -12.69 -1.42 9.60
CA GLU A 98 -13.31 -0.19 9.13
C GLU A 98 -12.34 0.63 8.29
N PRO A 99 -12.82 1.37 7.28
CA PRO A 99 -11.98 2.32 6.55
C PRO A 99 -11.37 3.35 7.49
N GLN A 100 -10.15 3.78 7.17
CA GLN A 100 -9.40 4.77 7.95
C GLN A 100 -9.14 6.01 7.10
N ASN A 101 -9.18 7.18 7.72
CA ASN A 101 -8.94 8.45 7.04
C ASN A 101 -7.81 9.19 7.75
N PHE A 102 -6.71 9.40 7.02
CA PHE A 102 -5.53 10.09 7.51
C PHE A 102 -5.21 11.30 6.63
N ASP A 103 -4.24 12.11 7.04
CA ASP A 103 -3.81 13.29 6.27
C ASP A 103 -3.27 12.89 4.89
N TYR A 104 -2.69 11.71 4.77
CA TYR A 104 -2.08 11.23 3.53
C TYR A 104 -2.97 10.29 2.72
N GLY A 105 -4.22 10.12 3.12
CA GLY A 105 -5.20 9.37 2.33
C GLY A 105 -6.19 8.58 3.12
N LYS A 106 -7.11 7.97 2.37
CA LYS A 106 -8.11 7.04 2.91
C LYS A 106 -7.66 5.63 2.59
N PHE A 107 -7.88 4.72 3.54
CA PHE A 107 -7.48 3.31 3.44
C PHE A 107 -8.65 2.39 3.76
N ALA A 108 -8.68 1.25 3.08
CA ALA A 108 -9.56 0.15 3.42
C ALA A 108 -8.86 -1.17 3.07
N TRP A 109 -9.37 -2.26 3.62
CA TRP A 109 -8.76 -3.58 3.44
C TRP A 109 -9.82 -4.57 3.04
N ILE A 110 -9.50 -5.42 2.09
CA ILE A 110 -10.39 -6.47 1.60
C ILE A 110 -9.63 -7.79 1.52
N ILE A 111 -10.37 -8.87 1.32
CA ILE A 111 -9.79 -10.21 1.07
C ILE A 111 -10.12 -10.60 -0.35
N ASP A 112 -9.12 -11.03 -1.12
CA ASP A 112 -9.33 -11.50 -2.48
C ASP A 112 -9.81 -12.96 -2.50
N GLN A 113 -10.01 -13.54 -3.68
CA GLN A 113 -10.57 -14.88 -3.84
C GLN A 113 -9.65 -16.00 -3.32
N ASP A 114 -8.37 -15.70 -3.08
CA ASP A 114 -7.39 -16.65 -2.55
C ASP A 114 -7.03 -16.39 -1.10
N GLY A 115 -7.73 -15.48 -0.44
CA GLY A 115 -7.48 -15.18 0.97
C GLY A 115 -6.35 -14.20 1.22
N ARG A 116 -5.88 -13.50 0.19
CA ARG A 116 -4.87 -12.44 0.37
C ARG A 116 -5.54 -11.18 0.87
N LYS A 117 -4.93 -10.54 1.85
CA LYS A 117 -5.35 -9.21 2.26
C LYS A 117 -4.81 -8.18 1.28
N VAL A 118 -5.67 -7.29 0.84
CA VAL A 118 -5.36 -6.23 -0.11
C VAL A 118 -5.65 -4.90 0.56
N GLU A 119 -4.71 -3.97 0.47
CA GLU A 119 -4.91 -2.61 0.95
C GLU A 119 -5.30 -1.71 -0.21
N LEU A 120 -6.36 -0.93 -0.03
CA LEU A 120 -6.82 0.06 -1.01
C LEU A 120 -6.57 1.44 -0.45
N TRP A 121 -6.03 2.33 -1.27
CA TRP A 121 -5.59 3.65 -0.84
C TRP A 121 -6.03 4.72 -1.84
N GLU A 122 -6.83 5.67 -1.36
CA GLU A 122 -7.11 6.89 -2.11
C GLU A 122 -6.17 7.97 -1.59
N PRO A 123 -5.09 8.29 -2.32
CA PRO A 123 -4.09 9.24 -1.84
C PRO A 123 -4.63 10.66 -1.70
N LYS A 124 -4.11 11.37 -0.73
CA LYS A 124 -4.21 12.83 -0.62
C LYS A 124 -2.95 13.33 0.06
N ASN A 125 -2.51 14.53 -0.33
CA ASN A 125 -1.32 15.16 0.27
C ASN A 125 -0.07 14.28 0.20
N GLU A 126 0.13 13.60 -0.94
CA GLU A 126 1.30 12.72 -1.12
C GLU A 126 2.62 13.45 -0.92
N SER A 127 2.64 14.77 -1.10
CA SER A 127 3.83 15.59 -0.85
C SER A 127 4.35 15.47 0.59
N LEU A 128 3.54 14.98 1.53
CA LEU A 128 4.00 14.70 2.88
C LEU A 128 5.11 13.65 2.91
N PHE A 129 5.22 12.81 1.87
CA PHE A 129 6.28 11.81 1.76
C PHE A 129 7.57 12.36 1.13
N GLU A 130 7.53 13.56 0.57
CA GLU A 130 8.72 14.20 0.01
C GLU A 130 9.61 14.73 1.15
N LYS A 131 10.92 14.57 0.97
CA LYS A 131 11.91 15.01 1.96
C LYS A 131 12.86 16.00 1.35
#